data_269ae2128217dcc2418364aeee05724d
#
_entry.id   269ae2128217dcc2418364aeee05724d
#
_cell.length_a   1.000
_cell.length_b   1.000
_cell.length_c   1.000
_cell.angle_alpha   90.00
_cell.angle_beta   90.00
_cell.angle_gamma   90.00
#
_symmetry.space_group_name_H-M   'P 1'
#
loop_
_entity.id
_entity.type
_entity.pdbx_description
1 polymer ?
#
loop_
_entity_poly.entity_id
_entity_poly.type
_entity_poly.pdbx_seq_one_letter_code
_entity_poly.pdbx_strand_id
1 'polypeptide(L)'
;KSGARIALLSNEDENKVFYIGFKTPPADSTGVAHILEHSVLEGSKEFPVKDPFIELAKGSLNTFLNAMTYPEKTLYPVASYNERDFKNLMEVYLDAVFHPNITKYKEIFMQEGWHYELESEDAPLTINGVVYNEMKGAYSSPDEVLETAIMEALFPDNTYSKNSGGNPEKIPELTYENYLAFYHKYYHPCNSYIYLYGDMDIEERLTWLDEEYLSHYEEIELDSTVKAQKPFEKPVEITKKYPISSAEPEEDNTYLSYNLVVGDILDRKLYLAFDVLDYALLGAPGAPLKQALIDAGIGKDIVGGYDSSTMQPVFSIIAKNANSADKEKFLATIQDVLNRQVKDGVDKKALLAGISASEFRYREADFGQFPKGLLYGIQCLDSWLYDDMQPFMHVEALDTYRFLREQVETGYFETLIEKYLLHNPHASVVVIEPERGLNAKREETLAEKLAAYKDSLSKEEIKQLIADTKHLKQYQEEPSPKEDLAKIPMLKREDMKREAAPLYNTMKKYGDTTVVHHEMFSNGIDYLRILFDIRDMEIKDLPYVGILKYILGYMDTWRYGFS
;
A
#
# COMPACT_ATOMS: atom_id res chain seq x y z
N LYS A 1 -25.72 9.03 -15.45
CA LYS A 1 -25.61 10.44 -15.75
C LYS A 1 -24.17 10.93 -15.49
N SER A 2 -23.64 10.68 -14.30
CA SER A 2 -22.28 11.11 -13.90
C SER A 2 -21.17 10.18 -14.38
N GLY A 3 -21.47 8.94 -14.77
CA GLY A 3 -20.48 7.92 -15.12
C GLY A 3 -19.76 7.27 -13.92
N ALA A 4 -20.14 7.59 -12.68
CA ALA A 4 -19.55 7.00 -11.48
C ALA A 4 -19.79 5.49 -11.42
N ARG A 5 -18.77 4.73 -11.00
CA ARG A 5 -18.83 3.28 -10.79
C ARG A 5 -19.05 3.01 -9.31
N ILE A 6 -19.99 2.12 -8.99
CA ILE A 6 -20.30 1.78 -7.61
C ILE A 6 -20.31 0.26 -7.45
N ALA A 7 -19.53 -0.27 -6.52
CA ALA A 7 -19.54 -1.67 -6.11
C ALA A 7 -20.07 -1.80 -4.67
N LEU A 8 -20.93 -2.79 -4.47
CA LEU A 8 -21.61 -3.03 -3.20
C LEU A 8 -21.33 -4.45 -2.72
N LEU A 9 -20.82 -4.60 -1.52
CA LEU A 9 -20.73 -5.87 -0.78
C LEU A 9 -21.61 -5.81 0.45
N SER A 10 -22.94 -5.97 0.24
CA SER A 10 -23.92 -5.99 1.32
C SER A 10 -23.82 -7.28 2.13
N ASN A 11 -23.74 -7.17 3.44
CA ASN A 11 -23.63 -8.28 4.39
C ASN A 11 -24.00 -7.80 5.80
N GLU A 12 -23.92 -8.70 6.81
CA GLU A 12 -24.31 -8.42 8.20
C GLU A 12 -23.15 -7.84 9.06
N ASP A 13 -22.03 -7.44 8.47
CA ASP A 13 -20.91 -6.84 9.22
C ASP A 13 -21.28 -5.41 9.61
N GLU A 14 -21.35 -5.15 10.93
CA GLU A 14 -21.61 -3.81 11.46
C GLU A 14 -20.47 -2.82 11.18
N ASN A 15 -19.24 -3.30 10.89
CA ASN A 15 -18.10 -2.43 10.55
C ASN A 15 -18.18 -1.99 9.09
N LYS A 16 -18.95 -0.96 8.85
CA LYS A 16 -19.19 -0.43 7.52
C LYS A 16 -17.94 0.22 6.96
N VAL A 17 -17.72 -0.01 5.66
CA VAL A 17 -16.60 0.58 4.93
C VAL A 17 -17.11 1.32 3.70
N PHE A 18 -16.57 2.49 3.49
CA PHE A 18 -16.71 3.27 2.27
C PHE A 18 -15.31 3.65 1.79
N TYR A 19 -15.10 3.65 0.50
CA TYR A 19 -14.09 4.50 -0.12
C TYR A 19 -14.61 5.11 -1.41
N ILE A 20 -14.05 6.28 -1.74
CA ILE A 20 -14.03 6.80 -3.09
C ILE A 20 -12.58 6.79 -3.57
N GLY A 21 -12.36 6.23 -4.75
CA GLY A 21 -11.05 6.18 -5.38
C GLY A 21 -11.10 6.76 -6.79
N PHE A 22 -9.99 7.26 -7.27
CA PHE A 22 -9.84 7.77 -8.63
C PHE A 22 -8.64 7.11 -9.30
N LYS A 23 -8.71 6.88 -10.61
CA LYS A 23 -7.50 6.62 -11.39
C LYS A 23 -6.69 7.91 -11.49
N THR A 24 -5.47 7.88 -11.03
CA THR A 24 -4.57 9.04 -10.98
C THR A 24 -3.19 8.69 -11.55
N PRO A 25 -3.09 8.17 -12.80
CA PRO A 25 -1.82 7.78 -13.38
C PRO A 25 -0.93 9.02 -13.58
N PRO A 26 0.22 9.12 -12.89
CA PRO A 26 1.12 10.25 -13.05
C PRO A 26 1.84 10.22 -14.40
N ALA A 27 2.07 11.40 -14.98
CA ALA A 27 2.86 11.57 -16.21
C ALA A 27 4.35 11.74 -15.93
N ASP A 28 4.70 12.12 -14.70
CA ASP A 28 6.04 12.38 -14.23
C ASP A 28 6.19 12.02 -12.74
N SER A 29 7.36 12.25 -12.17
CA SER A 29 7.65 11.94 -10.77
C SER A 29 7.59 13.19 -9.85
N THR A 30 6.74 14.18 -10.18
CA THR A 30 6.55 15.38 -9.33
C THR A 30 5.70 15.10 -8.08
N GLY A 31 5.13 13.90 -7.94
CA GLY A 31 4.31 13.54 -6.79
C GLY A 31 2.95 14.24 -6.76
N VAL A 32 2.46 14.72 -7.90
CA VAL A 32 1.19 15.47 -7.98
C VAL A 32 0.01 14.71 -7.40
N ALA A 33 -0.04 13.38 -7.58
CA ALA A 33 -1.11 12.54 -7.01
C ALA A 33 -1.06 12.50 -5.48
N HIS A 34 0.13 12.36 -4.90
CA HIS A 34 0.38 12.34 -3.45
C HIS A 34 0.11 13.72 -2.82
N ILE A 35 0.61 14.78 -3.45
CA ILE A 35 0.34 16.14 -2.99
C ILE A 35 -1.17 16.45 -3.00
N LEU A 36 -1.91 15.98 -4.01
CA LEU A 36 -3.37 16.12 -4.05
C LEU A 36 -4.07 15.26 -2.99
N GLU A 37 -3.56 14.05 -2.71
CA GLU A 37 -4.08 13.21 -1.64
C GLU A 37 -4.14 13.98 -0.32
N HIS A 38 -3.03 14.62 0.08
CA HIS A 38 -2.96 15.46 1.27
C HIS A 38 -3.86 16.70 1.13
N SER A 39 -3.69 17.42 0.04
CA SER A 39 -4.27 18.76 -0.14
C SER A 39 -5.80 18.81 -0.16
N VAL A 40 -6.47 17.79 -0.72
CA VAL A 40 -7.94 17.78 -0.77
C VAL A 40 -8.56 17.64 0.61
N LEU A 41 -7.80 17.09 1.58
CA LEU A 41 -8.21 16.95 2.97
C LEU A 41 -7.96 18.22 3.82
N GLU A 42 -7.35 19.27 3.25
CA GLU A 42 -7.04 20.54 3.90
C GLU A 42 -8.19 21.57 3.83
N GLY A 43 -9.44 21.07 3.92
CA GLY A 43 -10.65 21.87 3.92
C GLY A 43 -11.38 21.90 2.58
N SER A 44 -12.69 22.01 2.70
CA SER A 44 -13.63 21.92 1.60
C SER A 44 -14.72 22.98 1.67
N LYS A 45 -15.66 22.93 0.73
CA LYS A 45 -16.73 23.93 0.61
C LYS A 45 -17.63 23.98 1.84
N GLU A 46 -18.12 22.82 2.29
CA GLU A 46 -19.01 22.71 3.45
C GLU A 46 -18.22 22.67 4.77
N PHE A 47 -16.98 22.17 4.73
CA PHE A 47 -16.08 22.05 5.89
C PHE A 47 -14.80 22.87 5.70
N PRO A 48 -14.88 24.21 5.74
CA PRO A 48 -13.77 25.10 5.43
C PRO A 48 -12.80 25.29 6.61
N VAL A 49 -12.41 24.19 7.23
CA VAL A 49 -11.44 24.11 8.34
C VAL A 49 -10.10 23.66 7.79
N LYS A 50 -9.03 24.18 8.35
CA LYS A 50 -7.71 23.60 8.15
C LYS A 50 -7.68 22.25 8.85
N ASP A 51 -7.30 21.21 8.13
CA ASP A 51 -7.24 19.87 8.67
C ASP A 51 -8.55 19.35 9.31
N PRO A 52 -9.65 19.25 8.54
CA PRO A 52 -10.89 18.65 9.03
C PRO A 52 -10.72 17.17 9.41
N PHE A 53 -9.69 16.50 8.87
CA PHE A 53 -9.33 15.14 9.19
C PHE A 53 -8.99 14.97 10.68
N ILE A 54 -8.10 15.80 11.22
CA ILE A 54 -7.72 15.76 12.64
C ILE A 54 -8.91 16.15 13.54
N GLU A 55 -9.69 17.15 13.15
CA GLU A 55 -10.89 17.54 13.92
C GLU A 55 -11.91 16.40 13.96
N LEU A 56 -12.16 15.75 12.82
CA LEU A 56 -13.07 14.62 12.73
C LEU A 56 -12.60 13.43 13.57
N ALA A 57 -11.30 13.11 13.52
CA ALA A 57 -10.71 12.00 14.28
C ALA A 57 -10.88 12.17 15.81
N LYS A 58 -10.90 13.41 16.34
CA LYS A 58 -11.09 13.67 17.77
C LYS A 58 -12.48 13.29 18.29
N GLY A 59 -13.49 13.28 17.44
CA GLY A 59 -14.88 13.04 17.83
C GLY A 59 -15.56 11.89 17.11
N SER A 60 -14.81 11.07 16.39
CA SER A 60 -15.28 9.92 15.64
C SER A 60 -15.08 8.60 16.40
N LEU A 61 -15.89 7.59 16.07
CA LEU A 61 -15.72 6.19 16.46
C LEU A 61 -15.20 5.36 15.27
N ASN A 62 -14.46 6.01 14.38
CA ASN A 62 -13.90 5.34 13.21
C ASN A 62 -13.06 4.11 13.60
N THR A 63 -13.13 3.10 12.78
CA THR A 63 -12.24 1.94 12.84
C THR A 63 -11.14 2.04 11.79
N PHE A 64 -11.32 2.95 10.82
CA PHE A 64 -10.33 3.32 9.84
C PHE A 64 -10.62 4.71 9.28
N LEU A 65 -9.58 5.51 9.14
CA LEU A 65 -9.63 6.86 8.58
C LEU A 65 -8.26 7.17 8.00
N ASN A 66 -8.16 7.26 6.67
CA ASN A 66 -6.89 7.52 5.98
C ASN A 66 -7.13 7.97 4.53
N ALA A 67 -6.05 8.30 3.83
CA ALA A 67 -5.97 8.39 2.38
C ALA A 67 -4.75 7.60 1.91
N MET A 68 -4.72 7.19 0.63
CA MET A 68 -3.68 6.29 0.11
C MET A 68 -3.40 6.59 -1.37
N THR A 69 -2.17 6.92 -1.70
CA THR A 69 -1.70 7.04 -3.08
C THR A 69 -0.95 5.78 -3.50
N TYR A 70 -1.40 5.18 -4.60
CA TYR A 70 -0.80 4.02 -5.28
C TYR A 70 -0.20 4.46 -6.63
N PRO A 71 0.48 3.58 -7.36
CA PRO A 71 1.09 3.96 -8.64
C PRO A 71 0.15 4.61 -9.67
N GLU A 72 -1.14 4.19 -9.72
CA GLU A 72 -2.11 4.71 -10.69
C GLU A 72 -3.48 5.02 -10.11
N LYS A 73 -3.63 4.96 -8.78
CA LYS A 73 -4.90 5.25 -8.08
C LYS A 73 -4.68 5.98 -6.78
N THR A 74 -5.65 6.79 -6.38
CA THR A 74 -5.67 7.45 -5.06
C THR A 74 -7.01 7.14 -4.39
N LEU A 75 -6.97 6.67 -3.14
CA LEU A 75 -8.12 6.18 -2.38
C LEU A 75 -8.35 7.02 -1.13
N TYR A 76 -9.61 7.22 -0.79
CA TYR A 76 -10.07 7.92 0.41
C TYR A 76 -11.02 7.02 1.20
N PRO A 77 -10.47 6.06 1.99
CA PRO A 77 -11.24 5.08 2.74
C PRO A 77 -11.60 5.56 4.14
N VAL A 78 -12.83 5.19 4.57
CA VAL A 78 -13.31 5.36 5.94
C VAL A 78 -14.06 4.12 6.40
N ALA A 79 -14.05 3.84 7.70
CA ALA A 79 -14.83 2.77 8.28
C ALA A 79 -15.31 3.11 9.70
N SER A 80 -16.52 2.65 10.04
CA SER A 80 -17.08 2.78 11.39
C SER A 80 -18.17 1.74 11.67
N TYR A 81 -18.23 1.30 12.93
CA TYR A 81 -19.39 0.52 13.44
C TYR A 81 -20.63 1.37 13.66
N ASN A 82 -20.47 2.67 13.87
CA ASN A 82 -21.54 3.59 14.18
C ASN A 82 -22.14 4.18 12.92
N GLU A 83 -23.45 4.06 12.73
CA GLU A 83 -24.16 4.52 11.52
C GLU A 83 -24.06 6.03 11.30
N ARG A 84 -24.21 6.81 12.38
CA ARG A 84 -24.12 8.26 12.30
C ARG A 84 -22.71 8.72 11.97
N ASP A 85 -21.73 8.10 12.62
CA ASP A 85 -20.31 8.36 12.37
C ASP A 85 -19.93 8.02 10.93
N PHE A 86 -20.33 6.85 10.46
CA PHE A 86 -20.07 6.41 9.08
C PHE A 86 -20.60 7.42 8.05
N LYS A 87 -21.83 7.93 8.26
CA LYS A 87 -22.41 8.97 7.39
C LYS A 87 -21.59 10.26 7.46
N ASN A 88 -21.22 10.72 8.66
CA ASN A 88 -20.40 11.91 8.86
C ASN A 88 -19.05 11.79 8.14
N LEU A 89 -18.40 10.63 8.25
CA LEU A 89 -17.12 10.34 7.59
C LEU A 89 -17.25 10.39 6.06
N MET A 90 -18.30 9.75 5.52
CA MET A 90 -18.58 9.80 4.07
C MET A 90 -18.80 11.23 3.58
N GLU A 91 -19.60 12.03 4.31
CA GLU A 91 -19.95 13.41 3.94
C GLU A 91 -18.71 14.29 3.86
N VAL A 92 -17.86 14.25 4.91
CA VAL A 92 -16.62 15.03 4.93
C VAL A 92 -15.67 14.63 3.80
N TYR A 93 -15.51 13.34 3.54
CA TYR A 93 -14.61 12.86 2.50
C TYR A 93 -15.11 13.13 1.08
N LEU A 94 -16.42 13.02 0.85
CA LEU A 94 -17.00 13.35 -0.46
C LEU A 94 -16.92 14.84 -0.76
N ASP A 95 -17.19 15.71 0.24
CA ASP A 95 -17.03 17.15 0.04
C ASP A 95 -15.56 17.54 -0.17
N ALA A 96 -14.64 16.87 0.56
CA ALA A 96 -13.20 17.05 0.41
C ALA A 96 -12.71 16.75 -1.02
N VAL A 97 -13.10 15.60 -1.60
CA VAL A 97 -12.60 15.21 -2.93
C VAL A 97 -13.30 15.93 -4.08
N PHE A 98 -14.56 16.32 -3.92
CA PHE A 98 -15.32 16.98 -5.00
C PHE A 98 -15.29 18.52 -4.92
N HIS A 99 -15.13 19.09 -3.73
CA HIS A 99 -15.19 20.53 -3.49
C HIS A 99 -14.05 21.06 -2.61
N PRO A 100 -12.78 20.62 -2.81
CA PRO A 100 -11.67 21.06 -1.96
C PRO A 100 -11.39 22.55 -2.13
N ASN A 101 -10.86 23.16 -1.08
CA ASN A 101 -10.49 24.58 -1.09
C ASN A 101 -9.16 24.87 -1.81
N ILE A 102 -8.56 23.90 -2.44
CA ILE A 102 -7.27 24.02 -3.16
C ILE A 102 -7.28 25.07 -4.28
N THR A 103 -8.46 25.38 -4.86
CA THR A 103 -8.61 26.42 -5.88
C THR A 103 -8.71 27.83 -5.29
N LYS A 104 -9.06 27.94 -4.00
CA LYS A 104 -9.21 29.21 -3.28
C LYS A 104 -7.92 29.63 -2.59
N TYR A 105 -7.20 28.67 -2.01
CA TYR A 105 -6.03 28.88 -1.18
C TYR A 105 -4.81 28.17 -1.78
N LYS A 106 -3.97 28.93 -2.46
CA LYS A 106 -2.69 28.42 -2.98
C LYS A 106 -1.76 27.95 -1.85
N GLU A 107 -1.98 28.48 -0.66
CA GLU A 107 -1.25 28.14 0.55
C GLU A 107 -1.31 26.64 0.87
N ILE A 108 -2.43 25.97 0.55
CA ILE A 108 -2.57 24.52 0.71
C ILE A 108 -1.54 23.76 -0.15
N PHE A 109 -1.41 24.13 -1.42
CA PHE A 109 -0.38 23.56 -2.29
C PHE A 109 1.04 23.84 -1.79
N MET A 110 1.29 25.05 -1.29
CA MET A 110 2.60 25.44 -0.77
C MET A 110 2.94 24.69 0.52
N GLN A 111 1.96 24.44 1.37
CA GLN A 111 2.11 23.70 2.62
C GLN A 111 2.33 22.20 2.35
N GLU A 112 1.41 21.57 1.63
CA GLU A 112 1.42 20.11 1.42
C GLU A 112 2.42 19.67 0.36
N GLY A 113 2.57 20.44 -0.70
CA GLY A 113 3.49 20.12 -1.80
C GLY A 113 4.90 20.59 -1.54
N TRP A 114 5.18 21.80 -2.02
CA TRP A 114 6.49 22.44 -1.86
C TRP A 114 6.41 23.96 -2.04
N HIS A 115 7.36 24.67 -1.44
CA HIS A 115 7.57 26.10 -1.63
C HIS A 115 9.01 26.49 -1.38
N TYR A 116 9.43 27.64 -1.92
CA TYR A 116 10.67 28.29 -1.53
C TYR A 116 10.45 29.00 -0.18
N GLU A 117 11.39 28.80 0.75
CA GLU A 117 11.40 29.44 2.06
C GLU A 117 12.61 30.35 2.19
N LEU A 118 12.35 31.65 2.44
CA LEU A 118 13.38 32.67 2.65
C LEU A 118 13.00 33.58 3.84
N GLU A 119 13.70 33.43 4.95
CA GLU A 119 13.42 34.15 6.21
C GLU A 119 13.82 35.62 6.18
N SER A 120 14.95 35.93 5.51
CA SER A 120 15.52 37.28 5.38
C SER A 120 16.44 37.37 4.17
N GLU A 121 16.86 38.60 3.81
CA GLU A 121 17.79 38.81 2.69
C GLU A 121 19.11 38.06 2.88
N ASP A 122 19.59 37.90 4.12
CA ASP A 122 20.85 37.21 4.43
C ASP A 122 20.70 35.71 4.68
N ALA A 123 19.48 35.21 4.86
CA ALA A 123 19.22 33.79 5.09
C ALA A 123 19.43 32.95 3.81
N PRO A 124 19.82 31.68 3.91
CA PRO A 124 19.81 30.79 2.77
C PRO A 124 18.40 30.58 2.24
N LEU A 125 18.26 30.47 0.92
CA LEU A 125 17.03 30.01 0.29
C LEU A 125 16.93 28.50 0.46
N THR A 126 15.79 27.99 0.91
CA THR A 126 15.52 26.57 1.10
C THR A 126 14.22 26.15 0.39
N ILE A 127 14.01 24.85 0.26
CA ILE A 127 12.73 24.25 -0.17
C ILE A 127 12.12 23.53 1.03
N ASN A 128 10.82 23.73 1.23
CA ASN A 128 10.06 23.12 2.30
C ASN A 128 8.68 22.67 1.78
N GLY A 129 8.00 21.79 2.49
CA GLY A 129 6.67 21.24 2.17
C GLY A 129 6.50 19.87 2.80
N VAL A 130 5.27 19.48 3.13
CA VAL A 130 4.98 18.22 3.83
C VAL A 130 5.44 17.02 2.99
N VAL A 131 4.88 16.84 1.80
CA VAL A 131 5.22 15.72 0.90
C VAL A 131 6.68 15.80 0.44
N TYR A 132 7.21 17.00 0.16
CA TYR A 132 8.61 17.17 -0.18
C TYR A 132 9.56 16.61 0.91
N ASN A 133 9.30 16.95 2.16
CA ASN A 133 10.13 16.50 3.28
C ASN A 133 9.95 15.00 3.56
N GLU A 134 8.73 14.50 3.46
CA GLU A 134 8.41 13.07 3.60
C GLU A 134 9.17 12.24 2.57
N MET A 135 9.07 12.61 1.29
CA MET A 135 9.75 11.88 0.22
C MET A 135 11.26 12.02 0.27
N LYS A 136 11.78 13.15 0.74
CA LYS A 136 13.20 13.31 1.02
C LYS A 136 13.69 12.33 2.09
N GLY A 137 12.87 12.06 3.10
CA GLY A 137 13.10 11.02 4.09
C GLY A 137 13.04 9.61 3.48
N ALA A 138 12.00 9.31 2.71
CA ALA A 138 11.80 8.02 2.05
C ALA A 138 12.96 7.62 1.13
N TYR A 139 13.45 8.54 0.31
CA TYR A 139 14.61 8.32 -0.60
C TYR A 139 15.96 8.14 0.11
N SER A 140 15.99 8.24 1.43
CA SER A 140 17.14 7.81 2.24
C SER A 140 17.12 6.31 2.56
N SER A 141 15.99 5.63 2.34
CA SER A 141 15.85 4.18 2.51
C SER A 141 16.36 3.42 1.29
N PRO A 142 17.17 2.37 1.46
CA PRO A 142 17.58 1.50 0.36
C PRO A 142 16.39 0.77 -0.27
N ASP A 143 15.34 0.44 0.49
CA ASP A 143 14.16 -0.24 -0.01
C ASP A 143 13.38 0.64 -1.00
N GLU A 144 13.18 1.92 -0.70
CA GLU A 144 12.51 2.88 -1.61
C GLU A 144 13.31 3.09 -2.90
N VAL A 145 14.64 3.21 -2.78
CA VAL A 145 15.52 3.36 -3.95
C VAL A 145 15.46 2.10 -4.82
N LEU A 146 15.42 0.91 -4.21
CA LEU A 146 15.31 -0.37 -4.92
C LEU A 146 13.96 -0.49 -5.63
N GLU A 147 12.85 -0.25 -4.95
CA GLU A 147 11.51 -0.34 -5.51
C GLU A 147 11.32 0.60 -6.69
N THR A 148 11.67 1.87 -6.51
CA THR A 148 11.65 2.85 -7.60
C THR A 148 12.50 2.39 -8.80
N ALA A 149 13.70 1.87 -8.55
CA ALA A 149 14.58 1.39 -9.60
C ALA A 149 14.01 0.15 -10.33
N ILE A 150 13.36 -0.77 -9.62
CA ILE A 150 12.68 -1.94 -10.20
C ILE A 150 11.57 -1.48 -11.16
N MET A 151 10.72 -0.56 -10.70
CA MET A 151 9.59 -0.07 -11.50
C MET A 151 10.07 0.73 -12.72
N GLU A 152 11.07 1.61 -12.57
CA GLU A 152 11.70 2.30 -13.70
C GLU A 152 12.29 1.35 -14.73
N ALA A 153 12.92 0.25 -14.28
CA ALA A 153 13.54 -0.73 -15.15
C ALA A 153 12.53 -1.60 -15.90
N LEU A 154 11.45 -2.03 -15.24
CA LEU A 154 10.46 -2.95 -15.82
C LEU A 154 9.41 -2.23 -16.68
N PHE A 155 9.10 -0.96 -16.40
CA PHE A 155 7.99 -0.23 -17.00
C PHE A 155 8.38 1.12 -17.61
N PRO A 156 9.45 1.21 -18.44
CA PRO A 156 9.97 2.50 -18.92
C PRO A 156 8.99 3.32 -19.75
N ASP A 157 8.01 2.67 -20.40
CA ASP A 157 7.12 3.32 -21.39
C ASP A 157 5.75 3.69 -20.84
N ASN A 158 5.48 3.43 -19.55
CA ASN A 158 4.17 3.72 -18.95
C ASN A 158 4.27 4.46 -17.60
N THR A 159 3.13 4.65 -16.93
CA THR A 159 3.02 5.39 -15.67
C THR A 159 3.81 4.75 -14.53
N TYR A 160 4.00 3.43 -14.53
CA TYR A 160 4.69 2.73 -13.43
C TYR A 160 6.19 3.05 -13.33
N SER A 161 6.80 3.62 -14.38
CA SER A 161 8.17 4.18 -14.27
C SER A 161 8.21 5.52 -13.51
N LYS A 162 7.06 6.09 -13.14
CA LYS A 162 6.96 7.35 -12.42
C LYS A 162 6.67 7.06 -10.95
N ASN A 163 7.35 7.76 -10.05
CA ASN A 163 7.04 7.64 -8.63
C ASN A 163 5.82 8.52 -8.31
N SER A 164 4.66 7.92 -8.03
CA SER A 164 3.43 8.63 -7.68
C SER A 164 3.54 9.39 -6.37
N GLY A 165 4.37 8.89 -5.43
CA GLY A 165 4.70 9.58 -4.19
C GLY A 165 5.54 10.84 -4.40
N GLY A 166 6.32 10.88 -5.46
CA GLY A 166 7.17 12.00 -5.84
C GLY A 166 8.66 11.75 -5.60
N ASN A 167 9.48 12.17 -6.55
CA ASN A 167 10.92 12.21 -6.39
C ASN A 167 11.32 13.59 -5.83
N PRO A 168 12.06 13.68 -4.70
CA PRO A 168 12.44 14.97 -4.10
C PRO A 168 13.18 15.92 -5.05
N GLU A 169 13.89 15.37 -6.05
CA GLU A 169 14.56 16.18 -7.07
C GLU A 169 13.59 16.71 -8.15
N LYS A 170 12.38 16.12 -8.24
CA LYS A 170 11.35 16.43 -9.23
C LYS A 170 10.15 17.17 -8.65
N ILE A 171 9.83 16.99 -7.39
CA ILE A 171 8.72 17.68 -6.73
C ILE A 171 8.75 19.20 -6.97
N PRO A 172 9.92 19.91 -6.91
CA PRO A 172 9.97 21.34 -7.16
C PRO A 172 9.73 21.77 -8.62
N GLU A 173 9.57 20.83 -9.55
CA GLU A 173 9.17 21.10 -10.92
C GLU A 173 7.63 21.24 -11.07
N LEU A 174 6.85 20.81 -10.07
CA LEU A 174 5.39 20.90 -10.07
C LEU A 174 4.94 22.35 -9.85
N THR A 175 4.22 22.88 -10.83
CA THR A 175 3.58 24.20 -10.71
C THR A 175 2.16 24.09 -10.15
N TYR A 176 1.66 25.18 -9.57
CA TYR A 176 0.28 25.21 -9.06
C TYR A 176 -0.74 25.00 -10.18
N GLU A 177 -0.48 25.50 -11.40
CA GLU A 177 -1.32 25.32 -12.56
C GLU A 177 -1.40 23.85 -12.99
N ASN A 178 -0.27 23.14 -13.03
CA ASN A 178 -0.23 21.71 -13.35
C ASN A 178 -0.91 20.87 -12.27
N TYR A 179 -0.73 21.24 -11.00
CA TYR A 179 -1.43 20.62 -9.87
C TYR A 179 -2.95 20.76 -9.99
N LEU A 180 -3.47 21.96 -10.26
CA LEU A 180 -4.91 22.15 -10.48
C LEU A 180 -5.41 21.46 -11.75
N ALA A 181 -4.62 21.45 -12.83
CA ALA A 181 -4.98 20.74 -14.06
C ALA A 181 -5.12 19.24 -13.83
N PHE A 182 -4.26 18.63 -13.01
CA PHE A 182 -4.35 17.23 -12.63
C PHE A 182 -5.62 16.94 -11.80
N TYR A 183 -5.92 17.78 -10.81
CA TYR A 183 -7.16 17.68 -10.03
C TYR A 183 -8.38 17.75 -10.95
N HIS A 184 -8.53 18.78 -11.75
CA HIS A 184 -9.68 18.95 -12.65
C HIS A 184 -9.82 17.84 -13.68
N LYS A 185 -8.71 17.21 -14.06
CA LYS A 185 -8.74 16.08 -14.98
C LYS A 185 -9.25 14.82 -14.31
N TYR A 186 -8.73 14.45 -13.13
CA TYR A 186 -8.91 13.12 -12.58
C TYR A 186 -9.96 13.01 -11.47
N TYR A 187 -10.25 14.10 -10.72
CA TYR A 187 -11.21 14.09 -9.62
C TYR A 187 -12.63 14.42 -10.11
N HIS A 188 -13.15 13.51 -10.93
CA HIS A 188 -14.49 13.62 -11.51
C HIS A 188 -15.23 12.30 -11.30
N PRO A 189 -16.57 12.30 -11.04
CA PRO A 189 -17.33 11.07 -10.82
C PRO A 189 -17.15 10.00 -11.91
N CYS A 190 -17.05 10.36 -13.20
CA CYS A 190 -16.84 9.38 -14.27
C CYS A 190 -15.49 8.64 -14.19
N ASN A 191 -14.54 9.14 -13.42
CA ASN A 191 -13.26 8.50 -13.14
C ASN A 191 -13.21 7.86 -11.74
N SER A 192 -14.33 7.91 -10.99
CA SER A 192 -14.38 7.41 -9.63
C SER A 192 -14.80 5.94 -9.54
N TYR A 193 -14.31 5.29 -8.50
CA TYR A 193 -14.65 3.95 -8.04
C TYR A 193 -15.15 4.08 -6.60
N ILE A 194 -16.46 3.94 -6.42
CA ILE A 194 -17.11 4.05 -5.10
C ILE A 194 -17.42 2.65 -4.60
N TYR A 195 -17.00 2.35 -3.40
CA TYR A 195 -17.19 1.06 -2.77
C TYR A 195 -17.92 1.21 -1.44
N LEU A 196 -18.92 0.37 -1.23
CA LEU A 196 -19.70 0.27 0.00
C LEU A 196 -19.72 -1.18 0.49
N TYR A 197 -19.45 -1.38 1.77
CA TYR A 197 -19.42 -2.68 2.42
C TYR A 197 -20.12 -2.62 3.78
N GLY A 198 -20.84 -3.70 4.11
CA GLY A 198 -21.38 -3.92 5.44
C GLY A 198 -22.90 -3.86 5.52
N ASP A 199 -23.39 -3.79 6.76
CA ASP A 199 -24.83 -3.70 7.08
C ASP A 199 -25.29 -2.24 7.06
N MET A 200 -26.01 -1.86 6.01
CA MET A 200 -26.56 -0.51 5.83
C MET A 200 -27.81 -0.52 4.96
N ASP A 201 -28.64 0.51 5.09
CA ASP A 201 -29.72 0.78 4.12
C ASP A 201 -29.10 1.31 2.81
N ILE A 202 -29.00 0.40 1.83
CA ILE A 202 -28.35 0.69 0.54
C ILE A 202 -29.17 1.69 -0.28
N GLU A 203 -30.51 1.60 -0.27
CA GLU A 203 -31.38 2.51 -1.04
C GLU A 203 -31.26 3.93 -0.50
N GLU A 204 -31.34 4.12 0.83
CA GLU A 204 -31.12 5.41 1.46
C GLU A 204 -29.74 5.96 1.11
N ARG A 205 -28.71 5.12 1.20
CA ARG A 205 -27.33 5.54 0.99
C ARG A 205 -27.04 5.96 -0.45
N LEU A 206 -27.53 5.19 -1.42
CA LEU A 206 -27.37 5.50 -2.84
C LEU A 206 -28.20 6.73 -3.24
N THR A 207 -29.41 6.87 -2.72
CA THR A 207 -30.23 8.06 -2.95
C THR A 207 -29.54 9.31 -2.45
N TRP A 208 -29.03 9.28 -1.21
CA TRP A 208 -28.28 10.40 -0.64
C TRP A 208 -27.02 10.74 -1.46
N LEU A 209 -26.26 9.73 -1.88
CA LEU A 209 -25.06 9.90 -2.69
C LEU A 209 -25.36 10.54 -4.05
N ASP A 210 -26.48 10.13 -4.68
CA ASP A 210 -26.90 10.70 -5.96
C ASP A 210 -27.40 12.14 -5.79
N GLU A 211 -28.29 12.39 -4.82
CA GLU A 211 -28.91 13.70 -4.61
C GLU A 211 -27.89 14.76 -4.19
N GLU A 212 -26.97 14.43 -3.28
CA GLU A 212 -26.03 15.40 -2.74
C GLU A 212 -24.79 15.60 -3.61
N TYR A 213 -24.37 14.59 -4.38
CA TYR A 213 -23.11 14.64 -5.13
C TYR A 213 -23.26 14.28 -6.61
N LEU A 214 -23.65 13.05 -6.95
CA LEU A 214 -23.45 12.51 -8.29
C LEU A 214 -24.39 13.14 -9.34
N SER A 215 -25.64 13.48 -8.97
CA SER A 215 -26.60 14.10 -9.88
C SER A 215 -26.19 15.48 -10.40
N HIS A 216 -25.25 16.14 -9.71
CA HIS A 216 -24.72 17.46 -10.07
C HIS A 216 -23.70 17.42 -11.22
N TYR A 217 -23.28 16.21 -11.63
CA TYR A 217 -22.26 16.00 -12.66
C TYR A 217 -22.85 15.34 -13.90
N GLU A 218 -22.32 15.71 -15.06
CA GLU A 218 -22.54 15.01 -16.32
C GLU A 218 -21.29 14.19 -16.64
N GLU A 219 -21.48 13.04 -17.28
CA GLU A 219 -20.36 12.23 -17.76
C GLU A 219 -19.53 13.02 -18.78
N ILE A 220 -18.21 12.95 -18.64
CA ILE A 220 -17.26 13.58 -19.55
C ILE A 220 -16.37 12.52 -20.19
N GLU A 221 -15.82 12.82 -21.36
CA GLU A 221 -14.78 11.99 -21.97
C GLU A 221 -13.45 12.24 -21.25
N LEU A 222 -12.90 11.19 -20.63
CA LEU A 222 -11.66 11.24 -19.89
C LEU A 222 -10.85 9.97 -20.13
N ASP A 223 -9.59 10.14 -20.53
CA ASP A 223 -8.63 9.03 -20.65
C ASP A 223 -7.74 8.97 -19.39
N SER A 224 -7.96 7.95 -18.57
CA SER A 224 -7.12 7.55 -17.44
C SER A 224 -6.54 6.15 -17.63
N THR A 225 -6.54 5.64 -18.85
CA THR A 225 -6.12 4.28 -19.17
C THR A 225 -4.62 4.10 -18.95
N VAL A 226 -4.26 3.09 -18.17
CA VAL A 226 -2.88 2.61 -18.04
C VAL A 226 -2.61 1.64 -19.19
N LYS A 227 -1.55 1.90 -19.94
CA LYS A 227 -1.13 1.03 -21.05
C LYS A 227 -0.16 -0.02 -20.54
N ALA A 228 -0.36 -1.28 -20.93
CA ALA A 228 0.57 -2.34 -20.64
C ALA A 228 1.96 -2.06 -21.24
N GLN A 229 2.99 -2.33 -20.47
CA GLN A 229 4.38 -2.34 -20.96
C GLN A 229 4.54 -3.50 -21.93
N LYS A 230 5.14 -3.23 -23.08
CA LYS A 230 5.47 -4.29 -24.04
C LYS A 230 6.60 -5.16 -23.50
N PRO A 231 6.53 -6.48 -23.67
CA PRO A 231 7.63 -7.38 -23.27
C PRO A 231 8.96 -6.95 -23.89
N PHE A 232 10.04 -7.12 -23.15
CA PHE A 232 11.39 -6.87 -23.63
C PHE A 232 11.89 -7.99 -24.54
N GLU A 233 12.89 -7.71 -25.34
CA GLU A 233 13.62 -8.73 -26.12
C GLU A 233 14.69 -9.45 -25.28
N LYS A 234 15.19 -8.78 -24.22
CA LYS A 234 16.19 -9.28 -23.28
C LYS A 234 16.06 -8.55 -21.95
N PRO A 235 16.51 -9.15 -20.85
CA PRO A 235 16.54 -8.51 -19.54
C PRO A 235 17.31 -7.18 -19.56
N VAL A 236 16.85 -6.22 -18.74
CA VAL A 236 17.50 -4.92 -18.54
C VAL A 236 18.32 -4.98 -17.24
N GLU A 237 19.50 -4.36 -17.25
CA GLU A 237 20.34 -4.27 -16.07
C GLU A 237 20.57 -2.80 -15.74
N ILE A 238 20.35 -2.42 -14.46
CA ILE A 238 20.61 -1.07 -13.95
C ILE A 238 21.32 -1.12 -12.60
N THR A 239 22.14 -0.09 -12.35
CA THR A 239 22.78 0.13 -11.06
C THR A 239 22.46 1.54 -10.56
N LYS A 240 22.03 1.65 -9.30
CA LYS A 240 21.74 2.91 -8.62
C LYS A 240 22.56 3.00 -7.32
N LYS A 241 22.71 4.21 -6.81
CA LYS A 241 23.36 4.47 -5.52
C LYS A 241 22.32 4.87 -4.47
N TYR A 242 22.53 4.45 -3.23
CA TYR A 242 21.75 4.89 -2.10
C TYR A 242 22.64 5.40 -0.96
N PRO A 243 22.15 6.32 -0.12
CA PRO A 243 22.97 6.92 0.92
C PRO A 243 23.14 6.01 2.13
N ILE A 244 24.37 5.95 2.63
CA ILE A 244 24.69 5.41 3.95
C ILE A 244 25.44 6.45 4.77
N SER A 245 25.44 6.27 6.10
CA SER A 245 26.20 7.15 6.98
C SER A 245 27.72 7.00 6.77
N SER A 246 28.49 8.02 7.12
CA SER A 246 29.95 7.98 6.99
C SER A 246 30.61 6.91 7.87
N ALA A 247 29.92 6.42 8.90
CA ALA A 247 30.40 5.40 9.82
C ALA A 247 30.10 3.97 9.35
N GLU A 248 29.12 3.78 8.44
CA GLU A 248 28.74 2.46 7.93
C GLU A 248 29.72 1.96 6.86
N PRO A 249 30.02 0.65 6.84
CA PRO A 249 30.81 0.06 5.77
C PRO A 249 30.01 0.01 4.46
N GLU A 250 30.70 0.10 3.32
CA GLU A 250 30.09 -0.16 2.01
C GLU A 250 30.03 -1.67 1.71
N GLU A 251 30.96 -2.43 2.29
CA GLU A 251 30.97 -3.89 2.23
C GLU A 251 29.72 -4.48 2.91
N ASP A 252 29.15 -5.50 2.30
CA ASP A 252 27.92 -6.17 2.77
C ASP A 252 26.70 -5.25 2.89
N ASN A 253 26.59 -4.23 2.05
CA ASN A 253 25.46 -3.30 2.03
C ASN A 253 24.88 -3.06 0.62
N THR A 254 25.28 -3.86 -0.36
CA THR A 254 24.65 -3.88 -1.69
C THR A 254 23.37 -4.69 -1.67
N TYR A 255 22.33 -4.25 -2.39
CA TYR A 255 21.14 -5.04 -2.65
C TYR A 255 21.17 -5.51 -4.11
N LEU A 256 20.93 -6.80 -4.31
CA LEU A 256 20.83 -7.42 -5.62
C LEU A 256 19.40 -7.88 -5.82
N SER A 257 18.78 -7.55 -6.93
CA SER A 257 17.44 -8.05 -7.23
C SER A 257 17.32 -8.55 -8.67
N TYR A 258 16.54 -9.62 -8.83
CA TYR A 258 16.09 -10.16 -10.11
C TYR A 258 14.56 -10.10 -10.15
N ASN A 259 14.02 -9.36 -11.10
CA ASN A 259 12.61 -9.00 -11.15
C ASN A 259 12.02 -9.36 -12.50
N LEU A 260 10.80 -9.90 -12.50
CA LEU A 260 10.15 -10.41 -13.71
C LEU A 260 8.68 -9.96 -13.72
N VAL A 261 8.22 -9.50 -14.87
CA VAL A 261 6.78 -9.26 -15.09
C VAL A 261 6.09 -10.58 -15.38
N VAL A 262 5.10 -10.97 -14.58
CA VAL A 262 4.53 -12.31 -14.59
C VAL A 262 3.04 -12.30 -14.97
N GLY A 263 2.76 -11.90 -16.19
CA GLY A 263 1.42 -12.02 -16.76
C GLY A 263 0.61 -10.73 -16.68
N ASP A 264 -0.70 -10.89 -16.51
CA ASP A 264 -1.70 -9.84 -16.46
C ASP A 264 -2.58 -10.05 -15.22
N ILE A 265 -2.90 -8.98 -14.52
CA ILE A 265 -3.71 -9.02 -13.29
C ILE A 265 -5.10 -9.60 -13.53
N LEU A 266 -5.65 -9.50 -14.73
CA LEU A 266 -6.95 -10.07 -15.10
C LEU A 266 -6.92 -11.59 -15.32
N ASP A 267 -5.75 -12.24 -15.26
CA ASP A 267 -5.68 -13.72 -15.23
C ASP A 267 -5.91 -14.23 -13.79
N ARG A 268 -7.16 -14.53 -13.46
CA ARG A 268 -7.60 -15.01 -12.14
C ARG A 268 -6.83 -16.23 -11.63
N LYS A 269 -6.41 -17.13 -12.52
CA LYS A 269 -5.68 -18.34 -12.13
C LYS A 269 -4.23 -18.02 -11.84
N LEU A 270 -3.64 -17.20 -12.67
CA LEU A 270 -2.25 -16.76 -12.54
C LEU A 270 -2.05 -15.93 -11.26
N TYR A 271 -3.00 -15.06 -10.96
CA TYR A 271 -3.03 -14.21 -9.76
C TYR A 271 -2.78 -15.02 -8.47
N LEU A 272 -3.55 -16.09 -8.26
CA LEU A 272 -3.37 -16.96 -7.08
C LEU A 272 -2.24 -18.00 -7.25
N ALA A 273 -1.95 -18.43 -8.48
CA ALA A 273 -0.87 -19.41 -8.70
C ALA A 273 0.49 -18.82 -8.34
N PHE A 274 0.73 -17.53 -8.59
CA PHE A 274 1.97 -16.87 -8.20
C PHE A 274 2.07 -16.59 -6.70
N ASP A 275 0.95 -16.33 -6.00
CA ASP A 275 0.94 -16.28 -4.51
C ASP A 275 1.37 -17.65 -3.92
N VAL A 276 0.91 -18.75 -4.51
CA VAL A 276 1.33 -20.11 -4.10
C VAL A 276 2.78 -20.40 -4.45
N LEU A 277 3.26 -19.98 -5.64
CA LEU A 277 4.66 -20.13 -6.03
C LEU A 277 5.60 -19.30 -5.19
N ASP A 278 5.21 -18.09 -4.82
CA ASP A 278 5.96 -17.25 -3.88
C ASP A 278 6.18 -18.01 -2.56
N TYR A 279 5.11 -18.52 -1.97
CA TYR A 279 5.23 -19.35 -0.77
C TYR A 279 6.15 -20.55 -0.97
N ALA A 280 5.97 -21.32 -2.04
CA ALA A 280 6.73 -22.54 -2.27
C ALA A 280 8.22 -22.30 -2.57
N LEU A 281 8.57 -21.18 -3.23
CA LEU A 281 9.93 -20.86 -3.68
C LEU A 281 10.72 -20.01 -2.68
N LEU A 282 10.06 -19.12 -1.93
CA LEU A 282 10.67 -18.12 -1.05
C LEU A 282 10.15 -18.16 0.39
N GLY A 283 8.83 -18.37 0.60
CA GLY A 283 8.18 -18.16 1.88
C GLY A 283 8.18 -19.37 2.82
N ALA A 284 8.15 -20.60 2.29
CA ALA A 284 8.09 -21.81 3.10
C ALA A 284 9.40 -22.04 3.89
N PRO A 285 9.33 -22.70 5.05
CA PRO A 285 10.54 -23.14 5.75
C PRO A 285 11.42 -24.00 4.85
N GLY A 286 12.68 -23.60 4.64
CA GLY A 286 13.59 -24.28 3.72
C GLY A 286 13.26 -24.10 2.23
N ALA A 287 12.51 -23.06 1.89
CA ALA A 287 12.16 -22.74 0.50
C ALA A 287 13.41 -22.71 -0.41
N PRO A 288 13.35 -23.33 -1.61
CA PRO A 288 14.54 -23.67 -2.38
C PRO A 288 15.35 -22.46 -2.85
N LEU A 289 14.73 -21.36 -3.24
CA LEU A 289 15.44 -20.14 -3.65
C LEU A 289 16.11 -19.48 -2.46
N LYS A 290 15.36 -19.29 -1.37
CA LYS A 290 15.88 -18.67 -0.14
C LYS A 290 17.04 -19.47 0.44
N GLN A 291 16.87 -20.78 0.56
CA GLN A 291 17.89 -21.65 1.14
C GLN A 291 19.16 -21.69 0.29
N ALA A 292 19.02 -21.84 -1.02
CA ALA A 292 20.18 -21.92 -1.92
C ALA A 292 21.01 -20.64 -1.93
N LEU A 293 20.37 -19.47 -1.87
CA LEU A 293 21.06 -18.19 -1.82
C LEU A 293 21.78 -17.99 -0.48
N ILE A 294 21.16 -18.41 0.64
CA ILE A 294 21.78 -18.41 1.96
C ILE A 294 22.99 -19.34 1.99
N ASP A 295 22.85 -20.58 1.50
CA ASP A 295 23.93 -21.57 1.46
C ASP A 295 25.10 -21.13 0.56
N ALA A 296 24.79 -20.35 -0.48
CA ALA A 296 25.78 -19.73 -1.33
C ALA A 296 26.49 -18.53 -0.65
N GLY A 297 26.03 -18.10 0.52
CA GLY A 297 26.59 -16.93 1.22
C GLY A 297 26.32 -15.60 0.52
N ILE A 298 25.20 -15.49 -0.20
CA ILE A 298 24.80 -14.29 -0.92
C ILE A 298 23.83 -13.48 -0.06
N GLY A 299 24.28 -12.30 0.38
CA GLY A 299 23.50 -11.45 1.25
C GLY A 299 23.31 -12.00 2.67
N LYS A 300 22.74 -11.16 3.53
CA LYS A 300 22.41 -11.52 4.92
C LYS A 300 20.93 -11.86 5.09
N ASP A 301 20.08 -11.38 4.18
CA ASP A 301 18.68 -11.73 4.11
C ASP A 301 18.23 -11.86 2.65
N ILE A 302 17.37 -12.85 2.41
CA ILE A 302 16.74 -13.11 1.12
C ILE A 302 15.25 -12.86 1.28
N VAL A 303 14.77 -11.89 0.55
CA VAL A 303 13.37 -11.45 0.51
C VAL A 303 12.88 -11.38 -0.93
N GLY A 304 11.67 -10.95 -1.12
CA GLY A 304 11.03 -10.81 -2.42
C GLY A 304 9.63 -11.40 -2.37
N GLY A 305 9.08 -11.65 -3.52
CA GLY A 305 7.77 -12.26 -3.62
C GLY A 305 7.00 -11.77 -4.84
N TYR A 306 5.72 -12.08 -4.82
CA TYR A 306 4.76 -11.71 -5.83
C TYR A 306 4.01 -10.43 -5.45
N ASP A 307 4.16 -9.40 -6.27
CA ASP A 307 3.42 -8.14 -6.16
C ASP A 307 2.36 -8.04 -7.26
N SER A 308 1.10 -8.00 -6.85
CA SER A 308 -0.09 -7.88 -7.71
C SER A 308 -0.76 -6.50 -7.64
N SER A 309 -0.07 -5.48 -7.16
CA SER A 309 -0.63 -4.15 -6.96
C SER A 309 -0.80 -3.32 -8.25
N THR A 310 -0.25 -3.79 -9.36
CA THR A 310 -0.26 -3.14 -10.67
C THR A 310 -0.90 -4.02 -11.75
N MET A 311 -1.25 -3.42 -12.91
CA MET A 311 -1.85 -4.11 -14.06
C MET A 311 -1.04 -5.34 -14.52
N GLN A 312 0.26 -5.25 -14.46
CA GLN A 312 1.19 -6.33 -14.80
C GLN A 312 1.99 -6.71 -13.56
N PRO A 313 1.60 -7.78 -12.87
CA PRO A 313 2.26 -8.21 -11.63
C PRO A 313 3.76 -8.49 -11.79
N VAL A 314 4.48 -8.30 -10.71
CA VAL A 314 5.93 -8.51 -10.66
C VAL A 314 6.29 -9.60 -9.66
N PHE A 315 7.23 -10.48 -10.04
CA PHE A 315 7.86 -11.42 -9.13
C PHE A 315 9.33 -11.02 -8.93
N SER A 316 9.72 -10.79 -7.69
CA SER A 316 11.07 -10.32 -7.34
C SER A 316 11.79 -11.29 -6.42
N ILE A 317 13.10 -11.46 -6.63
CA ILE A 317 14.02 -12.18 -5.75
C ILE A 317 15.10 -11.18 -5.35
N ILE A 318 15.25 -10.90 -4.05
CA ILE A 318 16.09 -9.83 -3.55
C ILE A 318 17.05 -10.37 -2.48
N ALA A 319 18.34 -10.15 -2.67
CA ALA A 319 19.37 -10.37 -1.66
C ALA A 319 19.77 -9.02 -1.05
N LYS A 320 19.47 -8.85 0.24
CA LYS A 320 19.86 -7.67 1.02
C LYS A 320 21.21 -7.88 1.69
N ASN A 321 21.97 -6.81 1.85
CA ASN A 321 23.27 -6.83 2.50
C ASN A 321 24.24 -7.84 1.85
N ALA A 322 24.30 -7.81 0.52
CA ALA A 322 25.22 -8.55 -0.35
C ALA A 322 26.40 -7.65 -0.81
N ASN A 323 27.14 -8.11 -1.78
CA ASN A 323 28.17 -7.34 -2.47
C ASN A 323 27.93 -7.34 -3.97
N SER A 324 28.30 -6.25 -4.68
CA SER A 324 28.15 -6.17 -6.13
C SER A 324 28.87 -7.29 -6.87
N ALA A 325 29.98 -7.78 -6.31
CA ALA A 325 30.73 -8.91 -6.86
C ALA A 325 29.96 -10.24 -6.86
N ASP A 326 28.93 -10.37 -6.03
CA ASP A 326 28.09 -11.57 -5.92
C ASP A 326 27.01 -11.66 -7.00
N LYS A 327 26.82 -10.62 -7.83
CA LYS A 327 25.75 -10.52 -8.83
C LYS A 327 25.68 -11.75 -9.75
N GLU A 328 26.79 -12.13 -10.37
CA GLU A 328 26.80 -13.29 -11.29
C GLU A 328 26.47 -14.60 -10.56
N LYS A 329 26.99 -14.75 -9.34
CA LYS A 329 26.69 -15.92 -8.50
C LYS A 329 25.23 -15.95 -8.06
N PHE A 330 24.65 -14.79 -7.74
CA PHE A 330 23.24 -14.61 -7.41
C PHE A 330 22.33 -15.09 -8.57
N LEU A 331 22.57 -14.59 -9.78
CA LEU A 331 21.81 -14.96 -10.96
C LEU A 331 21.97 -16.45 -11.31
N ALA A 332 23.20 -16.97 -11.28
CA ALA A 332 23.47 -18.37 -11.54
C ALA A 332 22.78 -19.30 -10.53
N THR A 333 22.79 -18.94 -9.24
CA THR A 333 22.10 -19.72 -8.19
C THR A 333 20.59 -19.77 -8.43
N ILE A 334 19.97 -18.61 -8.75
CA ILE A 334 18.54 -18.55 -9.07
C ILE A 334 18.22 -19.45 -10.27
N GLN A 335 19.00 -19.32 -11.36
CA GLN A 335 18.81 -20.09 -12.58
C GLN A 335 18.91 -21.61 -12.31
N ASP A 336 19.91 -22.03 -11.54
CA ASP A 336 20.12 -23.44 -11.17
C ASP A 336 18.96 -23.99 -10.33
N VAL A 337 18.45 -23.22 -9.38
CA VAL A 337 17.31 -23.62 -8.55
C VAL A 337 16.06 -23.77 -9.41
N LEU A 338 15.73 -22.75 -10.21
CA LEU A 338 14.53 -22.77 -11.06
C LEU A 338 14.58 -23.93 -12.07
N ASN A 339 15.74 -24.17 -12.68
CA ASN A 339 15.93 -25.35 -13.58
C ASN A 339 15.70 -26.68 -12.85
N ARG A 340 16.15 -26.81 -11.61
CA ARG A 340 15.88 -28.01 -10.79
C ARG A 340 14.39 -28.15 -10.49
N GLN A 341 13.70 -27.07 -10.14
CA GLN A 341 12.25 -27.09 -9.88
C GLN A 341 11.46 -27.56 -11.12
N VAL A 342 11.84 -27.11 -12.32
CA VAL A 342 11.20 -27.54 -13.56
C VAL A 342 11.51 -29.00 -13.86
N LYS A 343 12.78 -29.44 -13.68
CA LYS A 343 13.22 -30.80 -14.04
C LYS A 343 12.75 -31.87 -13.05
N ASP A 344 12.88 -31.59 -11.76
CA ASP A 344 12.68 -32.59 -10.69
C ASP A 344 11.28 -32.47 -10.06
N GLY A 345 10.54 -31.40 -10.40
CA GLY A 345 9.23 -31.04 -9.84
C GLY A 345 9.34 -30.11 -8.63
N VAL A 346 8.33 -29.25 -8.45
CA VAL A 346 8.16 -28.44 -7.25
C VAL A 346 7.68 -29.33 -6.11
N ASP A 347 8.14 -29.06 -4.89
CA ASP A 347 7.67 -29.81 -3.71
C ASP A 347 6.15 -29.68 -3.56
N LYS A 348 5.45 -30.78 -3.80
CA LYS A 348 3.99 -30.87 -3.73
C LYS A 348 3.44 -30.53 -2.35
N LYS A 349 4.18 -30.85 -1.28
CA LYS A 349 3.78 -30.49 0.08
C LYS A 349 3.85 -28.99 0.29
N ALA A 350 4.88 -28.32 -0.21
CA ALA A 350 5.01 -26.88 -0.17
C ALA A 350 3.90 -26.18 -0.98
N LEU A 351 3.57 -26.69 -2.18
CA LEU A 351 2.44 -26.19 -2.97
C LEU A 351 1.10 -26.34 -2.23
N LEU A 352 0.81 -27.53 -1.69
CA LEU A 352 -0.41 -27.78 -0.93
C LEU A 352 -0.48 -26.92 0.35
N ALA A 353 0.64 -26.71 1.01
CA ALA A 353 0.74 -25.85 2.18
C ALA A 353 0.49 -24.39 1.80
N GLY A 354 1.07 -23.90 0.70
CA GLY A 354 0.84 -22.56 0.17
C GLY A 354 -0.64 -22.32 -0.18
N ILE A 355 -1.25 -23.25 -0.93
CA ILE A 355 -2.68 -23.20 -1.26
C ILE A 355 -3.53 -23.19 0.02
N SER A 356 -3.20 -24.05 0.98
CA SER A 356 -3.97 -24.15 2.23
C SER A 356 -3.81 -22.91 3.10
N ALA A 357 -2.62 -22.34 3.18
CA ALA A 357 -2.36 -21.12 3.94
C ALA A 357 -3.06 -19.91 3.31
N SER A 358 -3.02 -19.78 1.97
CA SER A 358 -3.70 -18.71 1.25
C SER A 358 -5.22 -18.84 1.34
N GLU A 359 -5.79 -20.06 1.15
CA GLU A 359 -7.23 -20.30 1.32
C GLU A 359 -7.67 -20.09 2.77
N PHE A 360 -6.86 -20.45 3.76
CA PHE A 360 -7.15 -20.20 5.16
C PHE A 360 -7.25 -18.69 5.45
N ARG A 361 -6.25 -17.90 5.05
CA ARG A 361 -6.27 -16.43 5.18
C ARG A 361 -7.49 -15.82 4.48
N TYR A 362 -7.81 -16.30 3.28
CA TYR A 362 -9.00 -15.87 2.54
C TYR A 362 -10.30 -16.14 3.32
N ARG A 363 -10.45 -17.36 3.92
CA ARG A 363 -11.64 -17.74 4.68
C ARG A 363 -11.75 -17.05 6.03
N GLU A 364 -10.63 -16.93 6.73
CA GLU A 364 -10.55 -16.28 8.03
C GLU A 364 -10.82 -14.78 7.92
N ALA A 365 -10.24 -14.16 6.90
CA ALA A 365 -10.34 -12.74 6.62
C ALA A 365 -10.09 -11.87 7.86
N ASP A 366 -9.10 -12.29 8.67
CA ASP A 366 -8.56 -11.52 9.78
C ASP A 366 -7.33 -10.74 9.31
N PHE A 367 -7.48 -9.45 9.21
CA PHE A 367 -6.45 -8.53 8.73
C PHE A 367 -5.89 -7.64 9.87
N GLY A 368 -6.02 -8.11 11.12
CA GLY A 368 -5.53 -7.43 12.31
C GLY A 368 -6.26 -6.11 12.55
N GLN A 369 -5.56 -5.00 12.40
CA GLN A 369 -6.12 -3.65 12.64
C GLN A 369 -6.95 -3.11 11.46
N PHE A 370 -6.85 -3.72 10.29
CA PHE A 370 -7.58 -3.26 9.11
C PHE A 370 -8.99 -3.86 9.05
N PRO A 371 -10.02 -3.03 8.82
CA PRO A 371 -11.36 -3.54 8.57
C PRO A 371 -11.38 -4.52 7.40
N LYS A 372 -12.05 -5.66 7.58
CA LYS A 372 -12.16 -6.70 6.56
C LYS A 372 -12.72 -6.15 5.24
N GLY A 373 -13.78 -5.35 5.32
CA GLY A 373 -14.38 -4.72 4.15
C GLY A 373 -13.43 -3.82 3.38
N LEU A 374 -12.48 -3.15 4.06
CA LEU A 374 -11.47 -2.33 3.40
C LEU A 374 -10.54 -3.17 2.51
N LEU A 375 -10.02 -4.28 3.05
CA LEU A 375 -9.11 -5.14 2.30
C LEU A 375 -9.81 -5.80 1.09
N TYR A 376 -11.06 -6.22 1.24
CA TYR A 376 -11.87 -6.67 0.12
C TYR A 376 -12.08 -5.56 -0.92
N GLY A 377 -12.35 -4.33 -0.48
CA GLY A 377 -12.49 -3.20 -1.38
C GLY A 377 -11.22 -2.87 -2.16
N ILE A 378 -10.05 -2.91 -1.51
CA ILE A 378 -8.76 -2.73 -2.19
C ILE A 378 -8.54 -3.86 -3.20
N GLN A 379 -8.79 -5.11 -2.82
CA GLN A 379 -8.66 -6.26 -3.72
C GLN A 379 -9.63 -6.19 -4.92
N CYS A 380 -10.81 -5.61 -4.77
CA CYS A 380 -11.70 -5.36 -5.90
C CYS A 380 -11.02 -4.51 -6.98
N LEU A 381 -10.21 -3.54 -6.59
CA LEU A 381 -9.52 -2.65 -7.53
C LEU A 381 -8.45 -3.35 -8.36
N ASP A 382 -7.92 -4.49 -7.93
CA ASP A 382 -6.93 -5.26 -8.71
C ASP A 382 -7.49 -5.75 -10.06
N SER A 383 -8.80 -5.89 -10.17
CA SER A 383 -9.47 -6.17 -11.45
C SER A 383 -10.33 -5.01 -11.95
N TRP A 384 -11.06 -4.36 -11.06
CA TRP A 384 -12.04 -3.33 -11.42
C TRP A 384 -11.46 -2.11 -12.11
N LEU A 385 -10.22 -1.74 -11.78
CA LEU A 385 -9.52 -0.63 -12.46
C LEU A 385 -9.27 -0.90 -13.95
N TYR A 386 -9.25 -2.16 -14.38
CA TYR A 386 -8.88 -2.57 -15.73
C TYR A 386 -10.04 -3.19 -16.50
N ASP A 387 -11.06 -3.70 -15.78
CA ASP A 387 -12.31 -4.20 -16.37
C ASP A 387 -13.49 -3.81 -15.47
N ASP A 388 -14.28 -2.83 -15.92
CA ASP A 388 -15.44 -2.32 -15.18
C ASP A 388 -16.51 -3.40 -14.89
N MET A 389 -16.50 -4.52 -15.62
CA MET A 389 -17.45 -5.62 -15.46
C MET A 389 -16.98 -6.71 -14.47
N GLN A 390 -15.76 -6.57 -13.92
CA GLN A 390 -15.13 -7.59 -13.09
C GLN A 390 -14.69 -7.08 -11.70
N PRO A 391 -15.53 -6.32 -10.95
CA PRO A 391 -15.11 -5.76 -9.66
C PRO A 391 -14.78 -6.83 -8.61
N PHE A 392 -15.36 -8.03 -8.71
CA PHE A 392 -15.24 -9.08 -7.68
C PHE A 392 -14.39 -10.28 -8.11
N MET A 393 -13.68 -10.17 -9.25
CA MET A 393 -12.94 -11.29 -9.84
C MET A 393 -12.00 -11.97 -8.82
N HIS A 394 -11.24 -11.19 -8.06
CA HIS A 394 -10.26 -11.71 -7.13
C HIS A 394 -10.83 -11.99 -5.73
N VAL A 395 -11.95 -11.35 -5.39
CA VAL A 395 -12.66 -11.63 -4.13
C VAL A 395 -13.36 -12.98 -4.18
N GLU A 396 -13.78 -13.45 -5.36
CA GLU A 396 -14.41 -14.77 -5.57
C GLU A 396 -13.35 -15.87 -5.83
N ALA A 397 -12.53 -16.22 -4.82
CA ALA A 397 -11.33 -17.01 -4.99
C ALA A 397 -11.49 -18.55 -4.85
N LEU A 398 -12.60 -19.06 -4.24
CA LEU A 398 -12.73 -20.48 -3.85
C LEU A 398 -12.57 -21.49 -4.99
N ASP A 399 -13.14 -21.19 -6.16
CA ASP A 399 -13.02 -22.07 -7.32
C ASP A 399 -11.59 -22.12 -7.86
N THR A 400 -10.85 -21.01 -7.74
CA THR A 400 -9.45 -20.95 -8.13
C THR A 400 -8.57 -21.78 -7.18
N TYR A 401 -8.81 -21.76 -5.87
CA TYR A 401 -8.10 -22.64 -4.93
C TYR A 401 -8.37 -24.12 -5.23
N ARG A 402 -9.60 -24.48 -5.57
CA ARG A 402 -9.94 -25.85 -5.97
C ARG A 402 -9.18 -26.25 -7.25
N PHE A 403 -9.20 -25.40 -8.25
CA PHE A 403 -8.42 -25.60 -9.48
C PHE A 403 -6.94 -25.79 -9.17
N LEU A 404 -6.32 -24.91 -8.37
CA LEU A 404 -4.89 -25.01 -8.05
C LEU A 404 -4.53 -26.32 -7.33
N ARG A 405 -5.39 -26.84 -6.43
CA ARG A 405 -5.19 -28.14 -5.78
C ARG A 405 -5.15 -29.28 -6.80
N GLU A 406 -6.02 -29.26 -7.80
CA GLU A 406 -6.04 -30.26 -8.88
C GLU A 406 -4.78 -30.16 -9.76
N GLN A 407 -4.19 -28.97 -9.87
CA GLN A 407 -3.00 -28.74 -10.70
C GLN A 407 -1.68 -29.20 -10.06
N VAL A 408 -1.63 -29.48 -8.77
CA VAL A 408 -0.39 -29.89 -8.06
C VAL A 408 0.26 -31.13 -8.67
N GLU A 409 -0.55 -32.06 -9.26
CA GLU A 409 -0.06 -33.33 -9.85
C GLU A 409 0.16 -33.23 -11.36
N THR A 410 -0.10 -32.08 -12.01
CA THR A 410 -0.17 -32.01 -13.49
C THR A 410 1.08 -31.40 -14.14
N GLY A 411 2.04 -30.89 -13.37
CA GLY A 411 3.15 -30.09 -13.88
C GLY A 411 2.80 -28.64 -14.24
N TYR A 412 1.64 -28.16 -13.79
CA TYR A 412 1.18 -26.80 -14.05
C TYR A 412 2.13 -25.75 -13.46
N PHE A 413 2.54 -25.92 -12.22
CA PHE A 413 3.42 -24.96 -11.53
C PHE A 413 4.82 -24.95 -12.15
N GLU A 414 5.35 -26.11 -12.57
CA GLU A 414 6.60 -26.22 -13.30
C GLU A 414 6.53 -25.48 -14.64
N THR A 415 5.40 -25.57 -15.34
CA THR A 415 5.18 -24.82 -16.59
C THR A 415 5.14 -23.30 -16.36
N LEU A 416 4.58 -22.84 -15.23
CA LEU A 416 4.62 -21.43 -14.88
C LEU A 416 6.04 -20.94 -14.58
N ILE A 417 6.83 -21.72 -13.84
CA ILE A 417 8.23 -21.41 -13.58
C ILE A 417 9.01 -21.34 -14.89
N GLU A 418 8.86 -22.34 -15.77
CA GLU A 418 9.55 -22.38 -17.06
C GLU A 418 9.22 -21.15 -17.91
N LYS A 419 7.93 -20.84 -18.04
CA LYS A 419 7.44 -19.75 -18.91
C LYS A 419 7.76 -18.37 -18.34
N TYR A 420 7.50 -18.13 -17.06
CA TYR A 420 7.49 -16.80 -16.49
C TYR A 420 8.73 -16.44 -15.67
N LEU A 421 9.49 -17.44 -15.17
CA LEU A 421 10.68 -17.18 -14.37
C LEU A 421 11.98 -17.54 -15.09
N LEU A 422 11.99 -18.60 -15.95
CA LEU A 422 13.19 -19.03 -16.67
C LEU A 422 13.32 -18.42 -18.06
N HIS A 423 12.23 -18.40 -18.84
CA HIS A 423 12.25 -18.00 -20.25
C HIS A 423 11.52 -16.69 -20.51
N ASN A 424 11.45 -15.82 -19.51
CA ASN A 424 10.80 -14.53 -19.61
C ASN A 424 11.83 -13.43 -19.87
N PRO A 425 11.85 -12.81 -21.06
CA PRO A 425 12.76 -11.71 -21.35
C PRO A 425 12.33 -10.37 -20.70
N HIS A 426 11.06 -10.26 -20.24
CA HIS A 426 10.58 -9.08 -19.53
C HIS A 426 11.02 -9.14 -18.07
N ALA A 427 12.31 -8.93 -17.88
CA ALA A 427 12.97 -9.00 -16.61
C ALA A 427 13.97 -7.85 -16.41
N SER A 428 14.30 -7.58 -15.16
CA SER A 428 15.36 -6.65 -14.80
C SER A 428 16.28 -7.24 -13.73
N VAL A 429 17.56 -6.86 -13.81
CA VAL A 429 18.54 -7.03 -12.73
C VAL A 429 18.82 -5.65 -12.19
N VAL A 430 18.47 -5.41 -10.94
CA VAL A 430 18.69 -4.12 -10.29
C VAL A 430 19.72 -4.30 -9.17
N VAL A 431 20.76 -3.49 -9.21
CA VAL A 431 21.80 -3.41 -8.18
C VAL A 431 21.72 -2.04 -7.54
N ILE A 432 21.53 -1.98 -6.23
CA ILE A 432 21.70 -0.72 -5.51
C ILE A 432 22.91 -0.82 -4.59
N GLU A 433 23.83 0.11 -4.77
CA GLU A 433 25.10 0.13 -4.06
C GLU A 433 25.11 1.26 -3.03
N PRO A 434 25.66 1.01 -1.83
CA PRO A 434 25.80 2.06 -0.84
C PRO A 434 26.82 3.11 -1.30
N GLU A 435 26.58 4.38 -0.99
CA GLU A 435 27.55 5.47 -1.16
C GLU A 435 27.61 6.33 0.11
N ARG A 436 28.77 6.39 0.72
CA ARG A 436 29.00 7.22 1.90
C ARG A 436 28.91 8.70 1.56
N GLY A 437 28.18 9.44 2.39
CA GLY A 437 28.06 10.88 2.26
C GLY A 437 27.20 11.36 1.08
N LEU A 438 26.47 10.45 0.40
CA LEU A 438 25.63 10.80 -0.75
C LEU A 438 24.57 11.85 -0.38
N ASN A 439 23.94 11.72 0.80
CA ASN A 439 22.97 12.72 1.26
C ASN A 439 23.63 14.09 1.46
N ALA A 440 24.80 14.15 2.10
CA ALA A 440 25.51 15.42 2.30
C ALA A 440 25.87 16.07 0.95
N LYS A 441 26.32 15.29 -0.03
CA LYS A 441 26.60 15.76 -1.39
C LYS A 441 25.35 16.27 -2.12
N ARG A 442 24.20 15.59 -1.96
CA ARG A 442 22.92 16.03 -2.51
C ARG A 442 22.49 17.36 -1.88
N GLU A 443 22.58 17.47 -0.54
CA GLU A 443 22.27 18.71 0.19
C GLU A 443 23.18 19.87 -0.25
N GLU A 444 24.49 19.66 -0.35
CA GLU A 444 25.44 20.66 -0.83
C GLU A 444 25.10 21.11 -2.26
N THR A 445 24.86 20.15 -3.16
CA THR A 445 24.47 20.44 -4.54
C THR A 445 23.15 21.24 -4.61
N LEU A 446 22.18 20.89 -3.78
CA LEU A 446 20.91 21.61 -3.70
C LEU A 446 21.14 23.03 -3.16
N ALA A 447 21.90 23.18 -2.08
CA ALA A 447 22.23 24.48 -1.50
C ALA A 447 22.94 25.40 -2.50
N GLU A 448 23.90 24.88 -3.28
CA GLU A 448 24.57 25.63 -4.34
C GLU A 448 23.60 26.09 -5.44
N LYS A 449 22.70 25.20 -5.89
CA LYS A 449 21.66 25.54 -6.87
C LYS A 449 20.73 26.63 -6.36
N LEU A 450 20.29 26.52 -5.11
CA LEU A 450 19.41 27.51 -4.47
C LEU A 450 20.09 28.84 -4.25
N ALA A 451 21.37 28.84 -3.87
CA ALA A 451 22.17 30.06 -3.75
C ALA A 451 22.32 30.76 -5.11
N ALA A 452 22.67 30.02 -6.16
CA ALA A 452 22.76 30.56 -7.51
C ALA A 452 21.41 31.10 -8.03
N TYR A 453 20.31 30.41 -7.74
CA TYR A 453 18.97 30.89 -8.05
C TYR A 453 18.65 32.18 -7.30
N LYS A 454 18.88 32.23 -5.99
CA LYS A 454 18.70 33.43 -5.17
C LYS A 454 19.50 34.62 -5.71
N ASP A 455 20.76 34.41 -6.08
CA ASP A 455 21.64 35.44 -6.64
C ASP A 455 21.14 35.97 -8.00
N SER A 456 20.35 35.19 -8.73
CA SER A 456 19.73 35.60 -9.99
C SER A 456 18.48 36.45 -9.84
N LEU A 457 17.89 36.50 -8.65
CA LEU A 457 16.65 37.21 -8.38
C LEU A 457 16.88 38.73 -8.20
N SER A 458 15.92 39.51 -8.63
CA SER A 458 15.88 40.95 -8.34
C SER A 458 15.59 41.20 -6.85
N LYS A 459 15.89 42.42 -6.38
CA LYS A 459 15.56 42.82 -4.99
C LYS A 459 14.07 42.74 -4.70
N GLU A 460 13.25 42.99 -5.70
CA GLU A 460 11.79 42.93 -5.62
C GLU A 460 11.33 41.47 -5.44
N GLU A 461 11.88 40.53 -6.18
CA GLU A 461 11.60 39.09 -6.06
C GLU A 461 12.06 38.54 -4.71
N ILE A 462 13.22 38.94 -4.21
CA ILE A 462 13.72 38.58 -2.86
C ILE A 462 12.73 39.05 -1.80
N LYS A 463 12.27 40.31 -1.87
CA LYS A 463 11.26 40.84 -0.92
C LYS A 463 9.94 40.09 -1.01
N GLN A 464 9.53 39.70 -2.21
CA GLN A 464 8.32 38.95 -2.41
C GLN A 464 8.44 37.57 -1.77
N LEU A 465 9.54 36.84 -1.98
CA LEU A 465 9.78 35.52 -1.34
C LEU A 465 9.75 35.62 0.19
N ILE A 466 10.36 36.65 0.78
CA ILE A 466 10.31 36.87 2.23
C ILE A 466 8.87 37.14 2.69
N ALA A 467 8.11 37.92 1.93
CA ALA A 467 6.72 38.21 2.24
C ALA A 467 5.85 36.94 2.13
N ASP A 468 6.06 36.13 1.08
CA ASP A 468 5.34 34.87 0.87
C ASP A 468 5.66 33.86 1.97
N THR A 469 6.92 33.72 2.37
CA THR A 469 7.35 32.89 3.51
C THR A 469 6.63 33.30 4.80
N LYS A 470 6.61 34.60 5.08
CA LYS A 470 5.94 35.13 6.29
C LYS A 470 4.44 34.92 6.23
N HIS A 471 3.83 35.15 5.07
CA HIS A 471 2.40 34.95 4.85
C HIS A 471 2.00 33.49 5.06
N LEU A 472 2.76 32.54 4.48
CA LEU A 472 2.50 31.10 4.63
C LEU A 472 2.61 30.67 6.09
N LYS A 473 3.64 31.11 6.82
CA LYS A 473 3.78 30.83 8.26
C LYS A 473 2.60 31.36 9.06
N GLN A 474 2.16 32.59 8.77
CA GLN A 474 0.97 33.16 9.41
C GLN A 474 -0.28 32.35 9.06
N TYR A 475 -0.46 31.94 7.80
CA TYR A 475 -1.56 31.08 7.38
C TYR A 475 -1.56 29.76 8.15
N GLN A 476 -0.41 29.11 8.32
CA GLN A 476 -0.28 27.84 9.04
C GLN A 476 -0.60 27.98 10.55
N GLU A 477 -0.16 29.06 11.18
CA GLU A 477 -0.35 29.31 12.62
C GLU A 477 -1.76 29.80 12.96
N GLU A 478 -2.47 30.43 12.02
CA GLU A 478 -3.80 30.97 12.28
C GLU A 478 -4.82 29.84 12.48
N PRO A 479 -5.48 29.75 13.65
CA PRO A 479 -6.45 28.71 13.93
C PRO A 479 -7.71 28.88 13.08
N SER A 480 -8.37 27.79 12.74
CA SER A 480 -9.67 27.82 12.07
C SER A 480 -10.73 28.57 12.91
N PRO A 481 -11.60 29.37 12.28
CA PRO A 481 -12.68 30.05 12.96
C PRO A 481 -13.59 29.10 13.74
N LYS A 482 -14.04 29.48 14.92
CA LYS A 482 -14.93 28.63 15.73
C LYS A 482 -16.24 28.27 15.03
N GLU A 483 -16.76 29.19 14.21
CA GLU A 483 -17.95 28.96 13.39
C GLU A 483 -17.75 27.89 12.32
N ASP A 484 -16.54 27.77 11.77
CA ASP A 484 -16.20 26.74 10.80
C ASP A 484 -15.92 25.40 11.51
N LEU A 485 -15.22 25.41 12.63
CA LEU A 485 -15.05 24.21 13.46
C LEU A 485 -16.40 23.59 13.89
N ALA A 486 -17.42 24.43 14.12
CA ALA A 486 -18.75 23.96 14.48
C ALA A 486 -19.52 23.27 13.34
N LYS A 487 -19.03 23.37 12.08
CA LYS A 487 -19.61 22.66 10.93
C LYS A 487 -19.19 21.21 10.87
N ILE A 488 -18.05 20.85 11.47
CA ILE A 488 -17.58 19.45 11.50
C ILE A 488 -18.62 18.60 12.24
N PRO A 489 -19.14 17.53 11.62
CA PRO A 489 -20.19 16.72 12.19
C PRO A 489 -19.63 15.82 13.30
N MET A 490 -19.82 16.22 14.54
CA MET A 490 -19.36 15.49 15.72
C MET A 490 -20.43 14.58 16.28
N LEU A 491 -20.03 13.42 16.76
CA LEU A 491 -20.91 12.50 17.48
C LEU A 491 -21.41 13.13 18.79
N LYS A 492 -22.67 12.86 19.09
CA LYS A 492 -23.27 13.15 20.37
C LYS A 492 -23.36 11.88 21.19
N ARG A 493 -23.56 12.03 22.51
CA ARG A 493 -23.66 10.90 23.44
C ARG A 493 -24.83 9.96 23.09
N GLU A 494 -25.89 10.52 22.51
CA GLU A 494 -27.09 9.79 22.06
C GLU A 494 -26.81 8.91 20.85
N ASP A 495 -25.79 9.22 20.06
CA ASP A 495 -25.40 8.45 18.86
C ASP A 495 -24.65 7.17 19.22
N MET A 496 -24.25 7.00 20.49
CA MET A 496 -23.50 5.83 20.95
C MET A 496 -24.43 4.72 21.46
N LYS A 497 -24.13 3.48 21.08
CA LYS A 497 -24.80 2.29 21.66
C LYS A 497 -24.42 2.18 23.14
N ARG A 498 -25.40 1.85 24.02
CA ARG A 498 -25.18 1.65 25.47
C ARG A 498 -24.84 0.21 25.80
N GLU A 499 -25.28 -0.71 24.98
CA GLU A 499 -25.12 -2.14 25.19
C GLU A 499 -23.76 -2.59 24.64
N ALA A 500 -23.08 -3.45 25.40
CA ALA A 500 -21.91 -4.15 24.92
C ALA A 500 -22.29 -5.20 23.87
N ALA A 501 -21.40 -5.48 22.91
CA ALA A 501 -21.59 -6.57 21.98
C ALA A 501 -21.76 -7.92 22.73
N PRO A 502 -22.72 -8.78 22.35
CA PRO A 502 -22.93 -10.07 22.98
C PRO A 502 -21.73 -11.00 22.73
N LEU A 503 -21.37 -11.77 23.74
CA LEU A 503 -20.23 -12.71 23.63
C LEU A 503 -20.64 -14.07 23.05
N TYR A 504 -21.93 -14.34 22.86
CA TYR A 504 -22.48 -15.60 22.31
C TYR A 504 -21.84 -16.86 22.92
N ASN A 505 -21.63 -16.89 24.24
CA ASN A 505 -20.94 -17.97 24.91
C ASN A 505 -21.88 -18.92 25.66
N THR A 506 -21.57 -20.22 25.59
CA THR A 506 -22.24 -21.28 26.37
C THR A 506 -21.18 -22.06 27.13
N MET A 507 -21.38 -22.21 28.45
CA MET A 507 -20.48 -23.00 29.30
C MET A 507 -20.98 -24.42 29.44
N LYS A 508 -20.11 -25.41 29.18
CA LYS A 508 -20.36 -26.85 29.35
C LYS A 508 -19.23 -27.49 30.15
N LYS A 509 -19.53 -28.60 30.83
CA LYS A 509 -18.52 -29.41 31.49
C LYS A 509 -18.41 -30.77 30.80
N TYR A 510 -17.18 -31.21 30.57
CA TYR A 510 -16.83 -32.55 30.11
C TYR A 510 -15.85 -33.17 31.10
N GLY A 511 -16.37 -33.99 32.03
CA GLY A 511 -15.64 -34.40 33.24
C GLY A 511 -15.30 -33.18 34.08
N ASP A 512 -14.02 -33.01 34.40
CA ASP A 512 -13.51 -31.87 35.18
C ASP A 512 -13.15 -30.65 34.29
N THR A 513 -13.17 -30.81 32.96
CA THR A 513 -12.80 -29.74 32.03
C THR A 513 -13.99 -28.84 31.75
N THR A 514 -13.79 -27.52 31.92
CA THR A 514 -14.75 -26.51 31.53
C THR A 514 -14.50 -26.13 30.08
N VAL A 515 -15.54 -26.18 29.24
CA VAL A 515 -15.51 -25.73 27.84
C VAL A 515 -16.40 -24.50 27.72
N VAL A 516 -15.84 -23.42 27.20
CA VAL A 516 -16.57 -22.22 26.80
C VAL A 516 -16.71 -22.28 25.28
N HIS A 517 -17.92 -22.44 24.81
CA HIS A 517 -18.25 -22.51 23.38
C HIS A 517 -18.83 -21.17 22.92
N HIS A 518 -18.26 -20.59 21.88
CA HIS A 518 -18.75 -19.40 21.21
C HIS A 518 -19.32 -19.79 19.86
N GLU A 519 -20.65 -19.69 19.72
CA GLU A 519 -21.34 -19.99 18.46
C GLU A 519 -21.38 -18.73 17.61
N MET A 520 -20.55 -18.70 16.57
CA MET A 520 -20.44 -17.57 15.65
C MET A 520 -20.08 -18.06 14.26
N PHE A 521 -20.38 -17.27 13.25
CA PHE A 521 -19.96 -17.56 11.87
C PHE A 521 -18.44 -17.50 11.76
N SER A 522 -17.83 -18.58 11.30
CA SER A 522 -16.36 -18.72 11.18
C SER A 522 -15.91 -19.20 9.79
N ASN A 523 -16.80 -19.20 8.79
CA ASN A 523 -16.54 -19.60 7.41
C ASN A 523 -15.88 -20.99 7.27
N GLY A 524 -16.29 -21.95 8.14
CA GLY A 524 -15.78 -23.32 8.15
C GLY A 524 -14.45 -23.51 8.88
N ILE A 525 -14.06 -22.57 9.72
CA ILE A 525 -12.85 -22.65 10.55
C ILE A 525 -13.27 -22.92 12.01
N ASP A 526 -12.67 -23.93 12.64
CA ASP A 526 -12.83 -24.21 14.06
C ASP A 526 -11.62 -23.65 14.85
N TYR A 527 -11.89 -22.79 15.84
CA TYR A 527 -10.87 -22.22 16.70
C TYR A 527 -10.87 -22.94 18.04
N LEU A 528 -9.78 -23.66 18.34
CA LEU A 528 -9.61 -24.37 19.61
C LEU A 528 -8.51 -23.68 20.44
N ARG A 529 -8.88 -23.16 21.61
CA ARG A 529 -7.95 -22.63 22.60
C ARG A 529 -7.94 -23.53 23.83
N ILE A 530 -6.76 -24.04 24.22
CA ILE A 530 -6.57 -24.89 25.39
C ILE A 530 -5.79 -24.08 26.42
N LEU A 531 -6.38 -23.90 27.61
CA LEU A 531 -5.77 -23.23 28.74
C LEU A 531 -5.34 -24.26 29.75
N PHE A 532 -4.06 -24.27 30.14
CA PHE A 532 -3.52 -25.11 31.19
C PHE A 532 -3.34 -24.28 32.45
N ASP A 533 -3.89 -24.78 33.57
CA ASP A 533 -3.67 -24.18 34.88
C ASP A 533 -2.25 -24.53 35.37
N ILE A 534 -1.45 -23.51 35.59
CA ILE A 534 -0.06 -23.66 36.07
C ILE A 534 0.15 -23.10 37.47
N ARG A 535 -0.93 -22.83 38.23
CA ARG A 535 -0.81 -22.21 39.58
C ARG A 535 -0.02 -23.06 40.56
N ASP A 536 -0.04 -24.38 40.41
CA ASP A 536 0.65 -25.33 41.28
C ASP A 536 2.11 -25.60 40.85
N MET A 537 2.60 -24.95 39.80
CA MET A 537 3.99 -25.08 39.38
C MET A 537 4.93 -24.34 40.31
N GLU A 538 6.09 -24.93 40.57
CA GLU A 538 7.15 -24.27 41.31
C GLU A 538 7.73 -23.09 40.55
N ILE A 539 8.03 -21.98 41.23
CA ILE A 539 8.55 -20.75 40.61
C ILE A 539 9.82 -21.02 39.78
N LYS A 540 10.67 -21.96 40.21
CA LYS A 540 11.89 -22.36 39.50
C LYS A 540 11.62 -22.93 38.10
N ASP A 541 10.41 -23.48 37.85
CA ASP A 541 10.03 -24.14 36.59
C ASP A 541 9.33 -23.19 35.62
N LEU A 542 8.89 -21.99 36.05
CA LEU A 542 8.23 -21.01 35.19
C LEU A 542 9.06 -20.58 33.99
N PRO A 543 10.41 -20.40 34.07
CA PRO A 543 11.21 -20.08 32.88
C PRO A 543 11.14 -21.17 31.80
N TYR A 544 11.04 -22.45 32.20
CA TYR A 544 10.91 -23.57 31.26
C TYR A 544 9.55 -23.57 30.55
N VAL A 545 8.48 -23.11 31.20
CA VAL A 545 7.16 -22.92 30.53
C VAL A 545 7.26 -21.86 29.46
N GLY A 546 7.99 -20.76 29.73
CA GLY A 546 8.26 -19.72 28.72
C GLY A 546 8.99 -20.28 27.52
N ILE A 547 10.04 -21.08 27.71
CA ILE A 547 10.77 -21.76 26.65
C ILE A 547 9.86 -22.74 25.90
N LEU A 548 9.12 -23.59 26.64
CA LEU A 548 8.21 -24.58 26.07
C LEU A 548 7.15 -23.91 25.17
N LYS A 549 6.54 -22.81 25.62
CA LYS A 549 5.58 -22.03 24.83
C LYS A 549 6.16 -21.59 23.49
N TYR A 550 7.44 -21.22 23.47
CA TYR A 550 8.12 -20.76 22.26
C TYR A 550 8.41 -21.89 21.29
N ILE A 551 8.87 -23.05 21.79
CA ILE A 551 9.35 -24.16 20.95
C ILE A 551 8.24 -25.13 20.50
N LEU A 552 7.06 -25.14 21.15
CA LEU A 552 5.97 -26.08 20.84
C LEU A 552 5.54 -26.09 19.37
N GLY A 553 5.62 -24.95 18.67
CA GLY A 553 5.31 -24.83 17.24
C GLY A 553 6.48 -25.19 16.31
N TYR A 554 7.67 -25.51 16.83
CA TYR A 554 8.91 -25.71 16.07
C TYR A 554 9.56 -27.08 16.31
N MET A 555 8.83 -28.02 16.90
CA MET A 555 9.34 -29.34 17.27
C MET A 555 8.56 -30.43 16.56
N ASP A 556 9.28 -31.43 16.07
CA ASP A 556 8.66 -32.66 15.60
C ASP A 556 7.88 -33.35 16.74
N THR A 557 6.76 -33.94 16.37
CA THR A 557 6.04 -34.86 17.23
C THR A 557 6.29 -36.29 16.77
N TRP A 558 5.90 -37.29 17.58
CA TRP A 558 6.06 -38.69 17.17
C TRP A 558 5.18 -39.07 15.97
N ARG A 559 4.19 -38.23 15.57
CA ARG A 559 3.31 -38.47 14.41
C ARG A 559 3.58 -37.55 13.25
N TYR A 560 4.04 -36.32 13.53
CA TYR A 560 4.14 -35.25 12.54
C TYR A 560 5.50 -34.58 12.66
N GLY A 561 6.16 -34.38 11.53
CA GLY A 561 7.30 -33.50 11.45
C GLY A 561 6.90 -32.03 11.61
N PHE A 562 7.86 -31.19 11.94
CA PHE A 562 7.69 -29.76 12.06
C PHE A 562 7.30 -29.10 10.71
N SER A 563 7.90 -29.57 9.63
CA SER A 563 7.67 -29.07 8.25
C SER A 563 6.48 -29.75 7.57
#